data_307593506bfbd00b2304664333152e41
#
_entry.id   307593506bfbd00b2304664333152e41
#
_cell.length_a   1.000
_cell.length_b   1.000
_cell.length_c   1.000
_cell.angle_alpha   90.00
_cell.angle_beta   90.00
_cell.angle_gamma   90.00
#
_symmetry.space_group_name_H-M   'P 1'
#
loop_
_entity.id
_entity.type
_entity.pdbx_description
1 polymer ?
#
loop_
_entity_poly.entity_id
_entity_poly.type
_entity_poly.pdbx_seq_one_letter_code
_entity_poly.pdbx_strand_id
1 'polypeptide(L)'
;MKYILVLLGLVASVIAQTCSSNVLSCHWSGKVDSCCSPKYGLVVLNLQWSPGYGPSDEFTIHGLWPDTCEGRYAPRNGCDRSRITNSIGPILRSSNGTLYNRMNTFWPSNKGNNNIFWSHEWNKHGTCVSTLRPSCYGSSYVKYQEIIDYFNKVVDLRDQYDVYGALSLNGVLPGNTYNVNTFLDAIQSYLGARPMLHCDRSGTLTDVALYFYVKGRDNYVITNSLNSGSCRGAVYFPEK
;
A
#
# COMPACT_ATOMS: atom_id res chain seq x y z
N MET A 1 -13.75 57.65 37.24
CA MET A 1 -12.64 56.93 36.69
C MET A 1 -13.21 55.64 36.07
N LYS A 2 -13.20 55.52 34.71
CA LYS A 2 -13.67 54.35 33.98
C LYS A 2 -12.44 53.50 33.62
N TYR A 3 -12.35 52.29 34.12
CA TYR A 3 -11.29 51.34 33.75
C TYR A 3 -11.70 50.61 32.45
N ILE A 4 -10.89 50.81 31.40
CA ILE A 4 -11.02 50.03 30.15
C ILE A 4 -10.20 48.77 30.34
N LEU A 5 -10.86 47.61 30.43
CA LEU A 5 -10.22 46.30 30.34
C LEU A 5 -9.89 46.02 28.88
N VAL A 6 -8.61 46.03 28.53
CA VAL A 6 -8.11 45.57 27.24
C VAL A 6 -7.94 44.03 27.33
N LEU A 7 -8.85 43.27 26.73
CA LEU A 7 -8.70 41.83 26.53
C LEU A 7 -7.68 41.58 25.41
N LEU A 8 -6.44 41.23 25.76
CA LEU A 8 -5.47 40.68 24.82
C LEU A 8 -5.90 39.27 24.44
N GLY A 9 -6.52 39.11 23.28
CA GLY A 9 -6.78 37.83 22.67
C GLY A 9 -5.46 37.19 22.22
N LEU A 10 -5.07 36.11 22.88
CA LEU A 10 -3.98 35.23 22.40
C LEU A 10 -4.43 34.56 21.11
N VAL A 11 -3.97 35.07 19.98
CA VAL A 11 -4.09 34.36 18.69
C VAL A 11 -3.07 33.21 18.73
N ALA A 12 -3.50 32.01 19.06
CA ALA A 12 -2.71 30.81 18.89
C ALA A 12 -2.50 30.59 17.37
N SER A 13 -1.33 30.94 16.87
CA SER A 13 -0.92 30.63 15.51
C SER A 13 -0.82 29.09 15.41
N VAL A 14 -1.77 28.44 14.74
CA VAL A 14 -1.68 27.04 14.36
C VAL A 14 -0.59 26.97 13.28
N ILE A 15 0.63 26.66 13.69
CA ILE A 15 1.72 26.39 12.76
C ILE A 15 1.37 25.06 12.06
N ALA A 16 0.97 25.15 10.80
CA ALA A 16 0.83 23.95 9.96
C ALA A 16 2.17 23.20 9.98
N GLN A 17 2.14 21.95 10.40
CA GLN A 17 3.34 21.12 10.53
C GLN A 17 3.96 20.90 9.15
N THR A 18 5.11 21.54 8.87
CA THR A 18 5.84 21.34 7.63
C THR A 18 6.68 20.07 7.75
N CYS A 19 6.27 19.03 7.03
CA CYS A 19 7.03 17.80 6.94
C CYS A 19 8.24 17.97 6.03
N SER A 20 9.43 17.57 6.48
CA SER A 20 10.61 17.52 5.61
C SER A 20 10.41 16.47 4.51
N SER A 21 10.40 16.90 3.26
CA SER A 21 10.26 16.01 2.09
C SER A 21 11.50 15.13 1.84
N ASN A 22 12.60 15.34 2.59
CA ASN A 22 13.87 14.63 2.36
C ASN A 22 14.11 13.44 3.28
N VAL A 23 13.23 13.21 4.26
CA VAL A 23 13.36 12.06 5.18
C VAL A 23 12.89 10.80 4.47
N LEU A 24 13.80 9.85 4.28
CA LEU A 24 13.49 8.51 3.79
C LEU A 24 13.26 7.58 4.99
N SER A 25 12.12 6.91 5.03
CA SER A 25 11.82 5.95 6.09
C SER A 25 12.89 4.86 6.18
N CYS A 26 13.12 4.32 7.36
CA CYS A 26 14.16 3.34 7.66
C CYS A 26 15.62 3.82 7.48
N HIS A 27 15.86 5.00 6.97
CA HIS A 27 17.20 5.56 6.74
C HIS A 27 17.50 6.81 7.57
N TRP A 28 16.64 7.12 8.52
CA TRP A 28 16.77 8.29 9.39
C TRP A 28 16.98 7.88 10.85
N SER A 29 18.02 8.40 11.48
CA SER A 29 18.38 8.08 12.89
C SER A 29 17.77 9.03 13.92
N GLY A 30 17.16 10.15 13.47
CA GLY A 30 16.54 11.16 14.34
C GLY A 30 15.07 10.84 14.68
N LYS A 31 14.51 11.58 15.65
CA LYS A 31 13.08 11.55 15.92
C LYS A 31 12.35 12.26 14.77
N VAL A 32 11.48 11.53 14.07
CA VAL A 32 10.61 12.10 13.03
C VAL A 32 9.16 12.00 13.51
N ASP A 33 8.40 13.07 13.27
CA ASP A 33 6.97 13.03 13.51
C ASP A 33 6.32 11.94 12.65
N SER A 34 5.50 11.12 13.28
CA SER A 34 4.81 10.00 12.62
C SER A 34 3.71 10.43 11.64
N CYS A 35 3.39 11.74 11.58
CA CYS A 35 2.59 12.33 10.50
C CYS A 35 3.45 12.66 9.26
N CYS A 36 4.77 12.79 9.43
CA CYS A 36 5.69 13.17 8.37
C CYS A 36 6.48 11.99 7.79
N SER A 37 6.60 10.90 8.56
CA SER A 37 7.21 9.66 8.08
C SER A 37 6.50 8.47 8.76
N PRO A 38 6.17 7.40 8.04
CA PRO A 38 5.44 6.29 8.63
C PRO A 38 6.26 5.57 9.71
N LYS A 39 5.59 5.19 10.80
CA LYS A 39 6.19 4.43 11.91
C LYS A 39 6.70 3.05 11.43
N TYR A 40 5.95 2.41 10.56
CA TYR A 40 6.32 1.19 9.85
C TYR A 40 6.81 1.62 8.47
N GLY A 41 8.13 1.75 8.34
CA GLY A 41 8.75 2.49 7.22
C GLY A 41 9.09 1.65 6.01
N LEU A 42 9.05 0.31 6.11
CA LEU A 42 9.10 -0.59 4.96
C LEU A 42 7.67 -0.97 4.58
N VAL A 43 7.28 -0.70 3.34
CA VAL A 43 5.91 -0.95 2.89
C VAL A 43 5.92 -1.93 1.73
N VAL A 44 5.04 -2.93 1.80
CA VAL A 44 4.96 -4.01 0.81
C VAL A 44 3.64 -3.92 0.05
N LEU A 45 3.71 -3.67 -1.26
CA LEU A 45 2.57 -3.85 -2.16
C LEU A 45 2.54 -5.31 -2.61
N ASN A 46 1.56 -6.05 -2.14
CA ASN A 46 1.36 -7.43 -2.58
C ASN A 46 0.30 -7.49 -3.68
N LEU A 47 0.71 -7.97 -4.84
CA LEU A 47 -0.11 -8.16 -6.02
C LEU A 47 -0.33 -9.66 -6.22
N GLN A 48 -1.57 -10.07 -6.49
CA GLN A 48 -1.93 -11.47 -6.68
C GLN A 48 -2.25 -11.80 -8.14
N TRP A 49 -1.90 -13.02 -8.54
CA TRP A 49 -2.31 -13.59 -9.80
C TRP A 49 -3.26 -14.77 -9.55
N SER A 50 -4.55 -14.52 -9.66
CA SER A 50 -5.60 -15.50 -9.35
C SER A 50 -6.44 -15.77 -10.59
N PRO A 51 -6.39 -16.98 -11.19
CA PRO A 51 -7.24 -17.35 -12.31
C PRO A 51 -8.73 -17.10 -12.02
N GLY A 52 -9.42 -16.48 -12.97
CA GLY A 52 -10.83 -16.12 -12.86
C GLY A 52 -11.14 -14.84 -12.08
N TYR A 53 -10.12 -14.07 -11.61
CA TYR A 53 -10.31 -12.82 -10.88
C TYR A 53 -9.56 -11.66 -11.51
N GLY A 54 -10.29 -10.57 -11.78
CA GLY A 54 -9.78 -9.36 -12.45
C GLY A 54 -9.49 -9.57 -13.94
N PRO A 55 -8.88 -8.57 -14.61
CA PRO A 55 -8.52 -8.67 -16.04
C PRO A 55 -7.49 -9.76 -16.29
N SER A 56 -7.51 -10.35 -17.49
CA SER A 56 -6.62 -11.48 -17.88
C SER A 56 -5.16 -11.08 -18.05
N ASP A 57 -4.91 -9.80 -18.25
CA ASP A 57 -3.61 -9.17 -18.53
C ASP A 57 -3.14 -8.24 -17.40
N GLU A 58 -3.65 -8.45 -16.18
CA GLU A 58 -3.36 -7.57 -15.06
C GLU A 58 -3.22 -8.33 -13.74
N PHE A 59 -2.21 -7.99 -12.94
CA PHE A 59 -2.19 -8.39 -11.53
C PHE A 59 -3.25 -7.63 -10.75
N THR A 60 -3.96 -8.33 -9.87
CA THR A 60 -4.89 -7.73 -8.93
C THR A 60 -4.21 -7.45 -7.59
N ILE A 61 -4.77 -6.54 -6.82
CA ILE A 61 -4.21 -6.15 -5.53
C ILE A 61 -4.60 -7.17 -4.47
N HIS A 62 -3.63 -7.60 -3.65
CA HIS A 62 -3.90 -8.23 -2.36
C HIS A 62 -3.98 -7.17 -1.28
N GLY A 63 -2.94 -6.35 -1.14
CA GLY A 63 -2.92 -5.26 -0.18
C GLY A 63 -1.63 -4.45 -0.17
N LEU A 64 -1.60 -3.41 0.69
CA LEU A 64 -0.43 -2.59 0.97
C LEU A 64 -0.13 -2.69 2.47
N TRP A 65 1.01 -3.29 2.81
CA TRP A 65 1.32 -3.71 4.17
C TRP A 65 2.53 -2.95 4.74
N PRO A 66 2.32 -2.06 5.72
CA PRO A 66 3.41 -1.45 6.45
C PRO A 66 4.09 -2.47 7.38
N ASP A 67 5.41 -2.63 7.22
CA ASP A 67 6.26 -3.51 8.02
C ASP A 67 7.34 -2.70 8.75
N THR A 68 8.00 -3.31 9.75
CA THR A 68 9.18 -2.71 10.38
C THR A 68 10.33 -2.64 9.38
N CYS A 69 11.33 -1.80 9.66
CA CYS A 69 12.49 -1.65 8.78
C CYS A 69 13.29 -2.95 8.58
N GLU A 70 13.16 -3.89 9.50
CA GLU A 70 13.78 -5.22 9.45
C GLU A 70 12.87 -6.26 8.75
N GLY A 71 11.73 -5.84 8.16
CA GLY A 71 10.80 -6.71 7.45
C GLY A 71 9.93 -7.58 8.36
N ARG A 72 9.74 -7.20 9.63
CA ARG A 72 8.79 -7.87 10.52
C ARG A 72 7.42 -7.24 10.37
N TYR A 73 6.39 -8.07 10.44
CA TYR A 73 4.99 -7.65 10.29
C TYR A 73 4.57 -6.64 11.37
N ALA A 74 3.74 -5.69 10.97
CA ALA A 74 2.96 -4.87 11.90
C ALA A 74 2.01 -5.75 12.74
N PRO A 75 1.42 -5.23 13.84
CA PRO A 75 0.54 -6.01 14.71
C PRO A 75 -0.63 -6.66 13.95
N ARG A 76 -0.90 -7.94 14.24
CA ARG A 76 -1.93 -8.75 13.54
C ARG A 76 -3.34 -8.15 13.62
N ASN A 77 -3.64 -7.41 14.68
CA ASN A 77 -4.97 -6.81 14.93
C ASN A 77 -5.01 -5.32 14.51
N GLY A 78 -4.09 -4.87 13.67
CA GLY A 78 -3.96 -3.47 13.29
C GLY A 78 -3.30 -2.61 14.36
N CYS A 79 -3.15 -1.33 14.07
CA CYS A 79 -2.39 -0.39 14.91
C CYS A 79 -3.27 0.65 15.62
N ASP A 80 -4.49 0.87 15.15
CA ASP A 80 -5.37 1.90 15.69
C ASP A 80 -6.84 1.43 15.68
N ARG A 81 -7.31 1.00 16.86
CA ARG A 81 -8.67 0.50 17.04
C ARG A 81 -9.75 1.55 16.79
N SER A 82 -9.44 2.83 16.94
CA SER A 82 -10.41 3.92 16.72
C SER A 82 -10.78 4.11 15.24
N ARG A 83 -9.93 3.60 14.33
CA ARG A 83 -10.14 3.66 12.88
C ARG A 83 -10.70 2.38 12.26
N ILE A 84 -10.96 1.36 13.06
CA ILE A 84 -11.53 0.08 12.56
C ILE A 84 -12.95 0.31 12.04
N THR A 85 -13.22 -0.25 10.85
CA THR A 85 -14.57 -0.24 10.24
C THR A 85 -14.75 -1.46 9.34
N ASN A 86 -16.01 -1.96 9.29
CA ASN A 86 -16.40 -3.04 8.39
C ASN A 86 -17.22 -2.54 7.19
N SER A 87 -17.18 -1.22 6.92
CA SER A 87 -18.01 -0.55 5.93
C SER A 87 -17.21 0.13 4.83
N ILE A 88 -16.04 -0.42 4.44
CA ILE A 88 -15.17 0.18 3.43
C ILE A 88 -15.90 0.36 2.10
N GLY A 89 -16.58 -0.69 1.60
CA GLY A 89 -17.33 -0.61 0.35
C GLY A 89 -18.40 0.49 0.33
N PRO A 90 -19.30 0.55 1.32
CA PRO A 90 -20.25 1.66 1.46
C PRO A 90 -19.61 3.04 1.54
N ILE A 91 -18.53 3.21 2.32
CA ILE A 91 -17.80 4.48 2.45
C ILE A 91 -17.26 4.91 1.09
N LEU A 92 -16.55 4.05 0.37
CA LEU A 92 -15.96 4.38 -0.92
C LEU A 92 -17.04 4.66 -1.98
N ARG A 93 -18.10 3.85 -2.02
CA ARG A 93 -19.21 4.06 -2.96
C ARG A 93 -19.84 5.45 -2.79
N SER A 94 -20.03 5.91 -1.56
CA SER A 94 -20.65 7.21 -1.28
C SER A 94 -19.70 8.40 -1.44
N SER A 95 -18.40 8.21 -1.16
CA SER A 95 -17.44 9.32 -1.09
C SER A 95 -16.55 9.42 -2.33
N ASN A 96 -16.27 8.31 -3.02
CA ASN A 96 -15.43 8.25 -4.23
C ASN A 96 -15.82 7.06 -5.12
N GLY A 97 -16.88 7.24 -5.90
CA GLY A 97 -17.41 6.21 -6.81
C GLY A 97 -16.40 5.73 -7.86
N THR A 98 -15.52 6.62 -8.33
CA THR A 98 -14.46 6.26 -9.29
C THR A 98 -13.47 5.28 -8.66
N LEU A 99 -12.97 5.56 -7.46
CA LEU A 99 -12.10 4.65 -6.72
C LEU A 99 -12.81 3.33 -6.43
N TYR A 100 -14.06 3.37 -5.97
CA TYR A 100 -14.86 2.17 -5.72
C TYR A 100 -14.93 1.25 -6.96
N ASN A 101 -15.16 1.81 -8.15
CA ASN A 101 -15.23 1.05 -9.39
C ASN A 101 -13.86 0.46 -9.78
N ARG A 102 -12.77 1.24 -9.67
CA ARG A 102 -11.41 0.74 -9.89
C ARG A 102 -11.06 -0.43 -8.96
N MET A 103 -11.44 -0.34 -7.68
CA MET A 103 -11.21 -1.41 -6.71
C MET A 103 -12.02 -2.67 -7.03
N ASN A 104 -13.25 -2.56 -7.54
CA ASN A 104 -14.00 -3.75 -7.97
C ASN A 104 -13.30 -4.47 -9.13
N THR A 105 -12.59 -3.76 -10.00
CA THR A 105 -11.83 -4.32 -11.13
C THR A 105 -10.49 -4.90 -10.68
N PHE A 106 -9.70 -4.12 -9.93
CA PHE A 106 -8.29 -4.41 -9.65
C PHE A 106 -8.02 -4.91 -8.23
N TRP A 107 -9.04 -4.93 -7.36
CA TRP A 107 -8.94 -5.44 -5.99
C TRP A 107 -10.10 -6.35 -5.61
N PRO A 108 -10.47 -7.31 -6.48
CA PRO A 108 -11.57 -8.23 -6.19
C PRO A 108 -11.16 -9.24 -5.11
N SER A 109 -12.13 -9.63 -4.30
CA SER A 109 -11.98 -10.73 -3.35
C SER A 109 -12.14 -12.07 -4.06
N ASN A 110 -11.17 -12.97 -3.94
CA ASN A 110 -11.30 -14.35 -4.39
C ASN A 110 -12.23 -15.22 -3.50
N LYS A 111 -12.79 -14.61 -2.44
CA LYS A 111 -13.79 -15.24 -1.54
C LYS A 111 -15.20 -14.64 -1.72
N GLY A 112 -15.42 -13.83 -2.75
CA GLY A 112 -16.72 -13.34 -3.18
C GLY A 112 -17.26 -12.09 -2.48
N ASN A 113 -16.60 -11.54 -1.44
CA ASN A 113 -17.05 -10.32 -0.78
C ASN A 113 -15.95 -9.27 -0.67
N ASN A 114 -15.98 -8.30 -1.60
CA ASN A 114 -15.01 -7.23 -1.66
C ASN A 114 -15.02 -6.36 -0.39
N ASN A 115 -16.19 -6.01 0.16
CA ASN A 115 -16.25 -5.18 1.37
C ASN A 115 -15.57 -5.85 2.58
N ILE A 116 -15.77 -7.16 2.77
CA ILE A 116 -15.11 -7.90 3.86
C ILE A 116 -13.60 -7.90 3.64
N PHE A 117 -13.15 -8.14 2.40
CA PHE A 117 -11.73 -8.14 2.07
C PHE A 117 -11.08 -6.77 2.27
N TRP A 118 -11.66 -5.70 1.72
CA TRP A 118 -11.15 -4.34 1.90
C TRP A 118 -11.17 -3.90 3.37
N SER A 119 -12.20 -4.28 4.11
CA SER A 119 -12.27 -3.99 5.55
C SER A 119 -11.18 -4.73 6.33
N HIS A 120 -10.85 -5.98 5.95
CA HIS A 120 -9.72 -6.70 6.52
C HIS A 120 -8.39 -5.98 6.24
N GLU A 121 -8.12 -5.61 4.98
CA GLU A 121 -6.90 -4.93 4.57
C GLU A 121 -6.74 -3.57 5.26
N TRP A 122 -7.82 -2.80 5.36
CA TRP A 122 -7.81 -1.55 6.11
C TRP A 122 -7.55 -1.76 7.60
N ASN A 123 -8.34 -2.61 8.25
CA ASN A 123 -8.29 -2.78 9.70
C ASN A 123 -6.93 -3.32 10.17
N LYS A 124 -6.35 -4.24 9.41
CA LYS A 124 -5.08 -4.89 9.73
C LYS A 124 -3.86 -4.06 9.30
N HIS A 125 -3.91 -3.47 8.11
CA HIS A 125 -2.76 -2.84 7.48
C HIS A 125 -2.90 -1.31 7.35
N GLY A 126 -4.02 -0.81 6.82
CA GLY A 126 -4.26 0.62 6.63
C GLY A 126 -4.21 1.43 7.92
N THR A 127 -4.72 0.87 9.04
CA THR A 127 -4.63 1.51 10.36
C THR A 127 -3.20 1.67 10.87
N CYS A 128 -2.22 0.95 10.27
CA CYS A 128 -0.80 1.04 10.62
C CYS A 128 -0.05 2.13 9.84
N VAL A 129 -0.64 2.72 8.80
CA VAL A 129 -0.08 3.89 8.11
C VAL A 129 -0.27 5.12 8.99
N SER A 130 0.77 5.46 9.76
CA SER A 130 0.68 6.50 10.80
C SER A 130 0.50 7.90 10.21
N THR A 131 1.00 8.15 9.00
CA THR A 131 0.88 9.43 8.29
C THR A 131 -0.56 9.75 7.87
N LEU A 132 -1.45 8.74 7.87
CA LEU A 132 -2.87 8.87 7.55
C LEU A 132 -3.77 8.98 8.79
N ARG A 133 -3.24 9.20 9.99
CA ARG A 133 -4.09 9.44 11.16
C ARG A 133 -4.89 10.74 10.98
N PRO A 134 -6.18 10.79 11.39
CA PRO A 134 -6.99 11.99 11.29
C PRO A 134 -6.30 13.25 11.84
N SER A 135 -5.56 13.13 12.96
CA SER A 135 -4.78 14.22 13.54
C SER A 135 -3.69 14.78 12.61
N CYS A 136 -3.20 14.01 11.65
CA CYS A 136 -2.17 14.44 10.70
C CYS A 136 -2.71 15.35 9.58
N TYR A 137 -4.01 15.47 9.45
CA TYR A 137 -4.67 16.40 8.51
C TYR A 137 -4.99 17.76 9.14
N GLY A 138 -4.88 17.88 10.48
CA GLY A 138 -5.21 19.10 11.19
C GLY A 138 -6.68 19.52 10.97
N SER A 139 -6.90 20.82 10.78
CA SER A 139 -8.23 21.41 10.55
C SER A 139 -8.83 21.08 9.16
N SER A 140 -8.04 20.54 8.23
CA SER A 140 -8.51 20.15 6.89
C SER A 140 -9.08 18.73 6.83
N TYR A 141 -9.09 17.99 7.95
CA TYR A 141 -9.61 16.62 7.98
C TYR A 141 -11.09 16.57 7.61
N VAL A 142 -11.38 15.71 6.65
CA VAL A 142 -12.75 15.32 6.28
C VAL A 142 -12.96 13.87 6.70
N LYS A 143 -14.14 13.56 7.23
CA LYS A 143 -14.46 12.21 7.70
C LYS A 143 -14.17 11.15 6.61
N TYR A 144 -13.43 10.11 6.96
CA TYR A 144 -12.98 9.02 6.10
C TYR A 144 -11.91 9.39 5.06
N GLN A 145 -11.33 10.61 5.14
CA GLN A 145 -10.24 11.04 4.24
C GLN A 145 -9.08 10.05 4.24
N GLU A 146 -8.69 9.57 5.41
CA GLU A 146 -7.61 8.63 5.60
C GLU A 146 -7.84 7.27 4.93
N ILE A 147 -9.11 6.83 4.86
CA ILE A 147 -9.53 5.60 4.17
C ILE A 147 -9.39 5.80 2.66
N ILE A 148 -9.96 6.90 2.15
CA ILE A 148 -9.92 7.24 0.73
C ILE A 148 -8.48 7.37 0.25
N ASP A 149 -7.63 8.08 1.00
CA ASP A 149 -6.22 8.29 0.66
C ASP A 149 -5.42 6.99 0.66
N TYR A 150 -5.68 6.09 1.62
CA TYR A 150 -5.05 4.76 1.63
C TYR A 150 -5.40 3.97 0.37
N PHE A 151 -6.68 3.79 0.07
CA PHE A 151 -7.10 2.98 -1.07
C PHE A 151 -6.73 3.61 -2.41
N ASN A 152 -6.78 4.94 -2.55
CA ASN A 152 -6.26 5.63 -3.74
C ASN A 152 -4.77 5.33 -3.93
N LYS A 153 -3.96 5.51 -2.86
CA LYS A 153 -2.51 5.26 -2.94
C LYS A 153 -2.20 3.83 -3.38
N VAL A 154 -2.92 2.84 -2.86
CA VAL A 154 -2.69 1.44 -3.23
C VAL A 154 -2.99 1.18 -4.70
N VAL A 155 -4.12 1.70 -5.19
CA VAL A 155 -4.50 1.56 -6.61
C VAL A 155 -3.53 2.31 -7.52
N ASP A 156 -3.10 3.52 -7.12
CA ASP A 156 -2.12 4.30 -7.89
C ASP A 156 -0.75 3.63 -7.95
N LEU A 157 -0.29 3.02 -6.85
CA LEU A 157 0.96 2.25 -6.84
C LEU A 157 0.87 1.02 -7.76
N ARG A 158 -0.25 0.31 -7.75
CA ARG A 158 -0.48 -0.82 -8.65
C ARG A 158 -0.37 -0.38 -10.12
N ASP A 159 -0.95 0.76 -10.49
CA ASP A 159 -0.90 1.26 -11.86
C ASP A 159 0.50 1.78 -12.23
N GLN A 160 1.19 2.43 -11.30
CA GLN A 160 2.54 2.93 -11.50
C GLN A 160 3.55 1.80 -11.69
N TYR A 161 3.37 0.69 -10.97
CA TYR A 161 4.29 -0.45 -10.99
C TYR A 161 3.64 -1.65 -11.69
N ASP A 162 3.50 -1.54 -13.00
CA ASP A 162 2.88 -2.53 -13.88
C ASP A 162 3.74 -3.80 -13.99
N VAL A 163 3.44 -4.79 -13.13
CA VAL A 163 4.13 -6.08 -13.10
C VAL A 163 3.83 -6.92 -14.35
N TYR A 164 2.59 -6.88 -14.86
CA TYR A 164 2.26 -7.64 -16.07
C TYR A 164 2.99 -7.08 -17.30
N GLY A 165 3.00 -5.76 -17.44
CA GLY A 165 3.77 -5.09 -18.48
C GLY A 165 5.26 -5.41 -18.41
N ALA A 166 5.84 -5.42 -17.19
CA ALA A 166 7.24 -5.81 -16.98
C ALA A 166 7.54 -7.24 -17.44
N LEU A 167 6.64 -8.18 -17.16
CA LEU A 167 6.77 -9.57 -17.56
C LEU A 167 6.57 -9.75 -19.07
N SER A 168 5.50 -9.22 -19.63
CA SER A 168 5.13 -9.38 -21.04
C SER A 168 6.14 -8.77 -21.99
N LEU A 169 6.69 -7.60 -21.68
CA LEU A 169 7.77 -6.97 -22.46
C LEU A 169 9.07 -7.78 -22.48
N ASN A 170 9.28 -8.67 -21.51
CA ASN A 170 10.41 -9.59 -21.44
C ASN A 170 10.04 -11.02 -21.91
N GLY A 171 8.88 -11.20 -22.56
CA GLY A 171 8.44 -12.49 -23.10
C GLY A 171 7.98 -13.50 -22.04
N VAL A 172 7.71 -13.06 -20.81
CA VAL A 172 7.19 -13.91 -19.72
C VAL A 172 5.66 -13.82 -19.75
N LEU A 173 5.02 -14.77 -20.41
CA LEU A 173 3.58 -14.79 -20.68
C LEU A 173 2.87 -15.91 -19.92
N PRO A 174 1.60 -15.74 -19.54
CA PRO A 174 0.78 -16.79 -18.93
C PRO A 174 0.69 -18.05 -19.78
N GLY A 175 0.35 -19.17 -19.16
CA GLY A 175 0.26 -20.50 -19.81
C GLY A 175 1.60 -21.23 -19.89
N ASN A 176 2.70 -20.65 -19.44
CA ASN A 176 4.05 -21.20 -19.61
C ASN A 176 4.78 -21.36 -18.25
N THR A 177 5.86 -22.13 -18.30
CA THR A 177 6.77 -22.33 -17.15
C THR A 177 8.12 -21.71 -17.46
N TYR A 178 8.65 -20.92 -16.52
CA TYR A 178 9.95 -20.26 -16.63
C TYR A 178 10.80 -20.50 -15.38
N ASN A 179 12.11 -20.30 -15.51
CA ASN A 179 12.96 -20.25 -14.32
C ASN A 179 12.58 -19.04 -13.46
N VAL A 180 12.61 -19.20 -12.13
CA VAL A 180 12.28 -18.11 -11.19
C VAL A 180 13.08 -16.83 -11.45
N ASN A 181 14.35 -16.93 -11.86
CA ASN A 181 15.16 -15.77 -12.18
C ASN A 181 14.65 -15.00 -13.39
N THR A 182 14.02 -15.67 -14.37
CA THR A 182 13.42 -15.00 -15.55
C THR A 182 12.35 -13.99 -15.10
N PHE A 183 11.49 -14.37 -14.15
CA PHE A 183 10.52 -13.41 -13.54
C PHE A 183 11.21 -12.29 -12.80
N LEU A 184 12.17 -12.63 -11.93
CA LEU A 184 12.86 -11.66 -11.07
C LEU A 184 13.62 -10.63 -11.89
N ASP A 185 14.33 -11.07 -12.95
CA ASP A 185 15.13 -10.21 -13.80
C ASP A 185 14.25 -9.34 -14.71
N ALA A 186 13.13 -9.89 -15.23
CA ALA A 186 12.17 -9.13 -16.03
C ALA A 186 11.56 -7.98 -15.20
N ILE A 187 11.09 -8.26 -13.98
CA ILE A 187 10.51 -7.23 -13.12
C ILE A 187 11.58 -6.22 -12.69
N GLN A 188 12.77 -6.67 -12.30
CA GLN A 188 13.85 -5.79 -11.87
C GLN A 188 14.32 -4.86 -12.99
N SER A 189 14.44 -5.36 -14.21
CA SER A 189 14.89 -4.55 -15.38
C SER A 189 13.90 -3.43 -15.70
N TYR A 190 12.62 -3.66 -15.51
CA TYR A 190 11.56 -2.70 -15.83
C TYR A 190 11.23 -1.74 -14.67
N LEU A 191 11.11 -2.27 -13.45
CA LEU A 191 10.72 -1.48 -12.27
C LEU A 191 11.90 -0.92 -11.47
N GLY A 192 13.13 -1.36 -11.73
CA GLY A 192 14.34 -0.88 -11.06
C GLY A 192 14.63 -1.54 -9.70
N ALA A 193 13.83 -2.53 -9.27
CA ALA A 193 14.04 -3.25 -8.02
C ALA A 193 13.60 -4.71 -8.12
N ARG A 194 14.27 -5.58 -7.36
CA ARG A 194 14.00 -7.02 -7.32
C ARG A 194 12.80 -7.31 -6.42
N PRO A 195 11.73 -7.95 -6.92
CA PRO A 195 10.54 -8.31 -6.14
C PRO A 195 10.76 -9.54 -5.28
N MET A 196 9.79 -9.86 -4.42
CA MET A 196 9.62 -11.18 -3.83
C MET A 196 8.50 -11.93 -4.56
N LEU A 197 8.71 -13.21 -4.86
CA LEU A 197 7.74 -14.05 -5.55
C LEU A 197 7.18 -15.13 -4.63
N HIS A 198 5.86 -15.28 -4.61
CA HIS A 198 5.19 -16.36 -3.93
C HIS A 198 4.60 -17.36 -4.94
N CYS A 199 4.88 -18.63 -4.67
CA CYS A 199 4.30 -19.76 -5.37
C CYS A 199 3.59 -20.67 -4.37
N ASP A 200 2.57 -21.36 -4.87
CA ASP A 200 1.94 -22.45 -4.16
C ASP A 200 2.85 -23.70 -4.10
N ARG A 201 2.34 -24.79 -3.51
CA ARG A 201 3.10 -26.05 -3.34
C ARG A 201 3.42 -26.74 -4.66
N SER A 202 2.69 -26.44 -5.73
CA SER A 202 2.92 -26.99 -7.07
C SER A 202 3.93 -26.18 -7.89
N GLY A 203 4.44 -25.07 -7.36
CA GLY A 203 5.33 -24.16 -8.07
C GLY A 203 4.60 -23.17 -8.99
N THR A 204 3.28 -22.97 -8.79
CA THR A 204 2.49 -21.99 -9.54
C THR A 204 2.62 -20.62 -8.92
N LEU A 205 2.88 -19.60 -9.72
CA LEU A 205 2.95 -18.19 -9.26
C LEU A 205 1.59 -17.75 -8.72
N THR A 206 1.56 -17.24 -7.50
CA THR A 206 0.37 -16.71 -6.82
C THR A 206 0.46 -15.21 -6.53
N ASP A 207 1.63 -14.74 -6.11
CA ASP A 207 1.78 -13.33 -5.72
C ASP A 207 3.16 -12.80 -6.11
N VAL A 208 3.19 -11.48 -6.35
CA VAL A 208 4.41 -10.67 -6.52
C VAL A 208 4.36 -9.54 -5.49
N ALA A 209 5.37 -9.46 -4.65
CA ALA A 209 5.47 -8.42 -3.63
C ALA A 209 6.57 -7.40 -4.00
N LEU A 210 6.18 -6.13 -4.09
CA LEU A 210 7.06 -4.99 -4.32
C LEU A 210 7.30 -4.25 -3.01
N TYR A 211 8.53 -3.85 -2.76
CA TYR A 211 8.96 -3.23 -1.51
C TYR A 211 9.25 -1.76 -1.72
N PHE A 212 8.87 -0.94 -0.73
CA PHE A 212 9.05 0.52 -0.78
C PHE A 212 9.56 1.06 0.55
N TYR A 213 10.44 2.06 0.47
CA TYR A 213 10.59 3.04 1.52
C TYR A 213 9.71 4.25 1.22
N VAL A 214 9.38 5.04 2.24
CA VAL A 214 8.54 6.22 2.08
C VAL A 214 9.38 7.47 2.31
N LYS A 215 9.48 8.32 1.29
CA LYS A 215 10.14 9.61 1.36
C LYS A 215 9.13 10.69 1.73
N GLY A 216 9.35 11.32 2.87
CA GLY A 216 8.37 12.22 3.46
C GLY A 216 7.10 11.50 3.88
N ARG A 217 5.94 12.07 3.62
CA ARG A 217 4.64 11.58 4.09
C ARG A 217 4.10 10.39 3.29
N ASP A 218 4.23 10.41 1.95
CA ASP A 218 3.50 9.52 1.04
C ASP A 218 4.16 9.28 -0.33
N ASN A 219 5.44 9.64 -0.48
CA ASN A 219 6.19 9.33 -1.70
C ASN A 219 6.88 7.97 -1.56
N TYR A 220 6.34 6.95 -2.22
CA TYR A 220 6.80 5.56 -2.17
C TYR A 220 7.95 5.36 -3.16
N VAL A 221 9.13 5.03 -2.65
CA VAL A 221 10.36 4.79 -3.42
C VAL A 221 10.63 3.29 -3.43
N ILE A 222 10.57 2.68 -4.60
CA ILE A 222 10.77 1.23 -4.75
C ILE A 222 12.18 0.82 -4.30
N THR A 223 12.27 -0.36 -3.67
CA THR A 223 13.52 -0.96 -3.21
C THR A 223 13.50 -2.48 -3.41
N ASN A 224 14.66 -3.10 -3.33
CA ASN A 224 14.75 -4.56 -3.40
C ASN A 224 14.02 -5.22 -2.22
N SER A 225 13.43 -6.38 -2.49
CA SER A 225 12.88 -7.24 -1.45
C SER A 225 13.96 -7.70 -0.46
N LEU A 226 13.57 -7.92 0.79
CA LEU A 226 14.48 -8.43 1.83
C LEU A 226 14.77 -9.94 1.71
N ASN A 227 13.95 -10.65 0.94
CA ASN A 227 14.10 -12.08 0.70
C ASN A 227 13.50 -12.47 -0.66
N SER A 228 13.80 -13.69 -1.12
CA SER A 228 13.41 -14.18 -2.45
C SER A 228 12.00 -14.78 -2.52
N GLY A 229 11.26 -14.86 -1.39
CA GLY A 229 9.93 -15.47 -1.34
C GLY A 229 9.95 -17.00 -1.33
N SER A 230 8.88 -17.65 -1.83
CA SER A 230 8.71 -19.10 -1.82
C SER A 230 8.96 -19.78 -3.19
N CYS A 231 8.92 -19.03 -4.30
CA CYS A 231 9.18 -19.60 -5.62
C CYS A 231 10.62 -20.12 -5.75
N ARG A 232 10.79 -21.29 -6.36
CA ARG A 232 12.11 -21.93 -6.60
C ARG A 232 12.13 -22.61 -7.96
N GLY A 233 13.28 -22.60 -8.63
CA GLY A 233 13.50 -23.34 -9.87
C GLY A 233 12.52 -22.98 -10.97
N ALA A 234 11.75 -23.97 -11.45
CA ALA A 234 10.72 -23.80 -12.47
C ALA A 234 9.43 -23.27 -11.82
N VAL A 235 8.87 -22.21 -12.38
CA VAL A 235 7.64 -21.54 -11.90
C VAL A 235 6.64 -21.52 -13.04
N TYR A 236 5.45 -22.07 -12.80
CA TYR A 236 4.34 -22.01 -13.74
C TYR A 236 3.57 -20.69 -13.57
N PHE A 237 3.36 -19.98 -14.66
CA PHE A 237 2.55 -18.76 -14.73
C PHE A 237 1.20 -19.11 -15.38
N PRO A 238 0.13 -19.36 -14.62
CA PRO A 238 -1.12 -19.85 -15.18
C PRO A 238 -1.85 -18.78 -16.00
N GLU A 239 -2.66 -19.20 -16.96
CA GLU A 239 -3.65 -18.31 -17.59
C GLU A 239 -4.71 -17.88 -16.56
N LYS A 240 -5.33 -16.70 -16.78
CA LYS A 240 -6.46 -16.21 -15.97
C LYS A 240 -7.80 -16.52 -16.59
#